data_3d4b8b1878f8b4034dcebd7afe88f57f
#
_entry.id   3d4b8b1878f8b4034dcebd7afe88f57f
#
_cell.length_a   1.000
_cell.length_b   1.000
_cell.length_c   1.000
_cell.angle_alpha   90.00
_cell.angle_beta   90.00
_cell.angle_gamma   90.00
#
_symmetry.space_group_name_H-M   'P 1'
#
loop_
_entity.id
_entity.type
_entity.pdbx_description
1 polymer ?
#
loop_
_entity_poly.entity_id
_entity_poly.type
_entity_poly.pdbx_seq_one_letter_code
_entity_poly.pdbx_strand_id
1 'polypeptide(L)'
;GHFKDKDGNWIQLHCQYPHLRDGILEILGCENEESSVKKAVASWNGAELEFACREKGLCVALVRSAQEWAEHAHAKAISTLPVIEIIKLGDAPPEPLPSDGQQPLSNVNVLDLTKVIAGPVCGRTLASYGANVMRVGAKHLPFIEPLVIDTGLGKKSTFLDIRDPTDSDKLKLLVRNADIFVQGYRPGAIAKHGFGPEEVAAKRPGIVYVNLSAYGHVGPWSSWRGFDSLVQSATGIVHEGMIDAGADRPLPLPCQALDHATGYLAAFGAMIALKRRVEEGGSWMVRVSLAQTGKWFNDLGRVEGLETKKPTRTEIAGLLQKHDSPFGIIEHVRPPETFSETQP
;
A
#
# COMPACT_ATOMS: atom_id res chain seq x y z
N GLY A 1 -13.04 -4.71 13.25
CA GLY A 1 -14.40 -4.19 13.31
C GLY A 1 -14.45 -2.78 13.83
N HIS A 2 -15.62 -2.14 13.71
CA HIS A 2 -15.88 -0.81 14.28
C HIS A 2 -16.68 -0.96 15.57
N PHE A 3 -16.27 -0.23 16.62
CA PHE A 3 -16.89 -0.25 17.95
C PHE A 3 -17.06 1.18 18.44
N LYS A 4 -18.01 1.40 19.37
CA LYS A 4 -18.20 2.70 20.03
C LYS A 4 -17.36 2.76 21.29
N ASP A 5 -16.65 3.88 21.46
CA ASP A 5 -15.93 4.21 22.67
C ASP A 5 -16.88 4.73 23.78
N LYS A 6 -16.35 5.13 24.93
CA LYS A 6 -17.15 5.62 26.08
C LYS A 6 -17.92 6.91 25.78
N ASP A 7 -17.44 7.69 24.80
CA ASP A 7 -18.01 8.99 24.43
C ASP A 7 -18.94 8.86 23.21
N GLY A 8 -19.14 7.63 22.68
CA GLY A 8 -19.99 7.32 21.55
C GLY A 8 -19.33 7.47 20.19
N ASN A 9 -18.05 7.81 20.12
CA ASN A 9 -17.28 7.89 18.88
C ASN A 9 -16.95 6.49 18.35
N TRP A 10 -16.84 6.38 17.05
CA TRP A 10 -16.46 5.12 16.43
C TRP A 10 -14.94 4.95 16.37
N ILE A 11 -14.46 3.77 16.69
CA ILE A 11 -13.08 3.35 16.57
C ILE A 11 -12.97 2.04 15.82
N GLN A 12 -12.03 1.94 14.87
CA GLN A 12 -11.76 0.74 14.11
C GLN A 12 -10.59 -0.03 14.71
N LEU A 13 -10.80 -1.32 14.99
CA LEU A 13 -9.76 -2.28 15.37
C LEU A 13 -9.45 -3.16 14.16
N HIS A 14 -8.19 -3.16 13.70
CA HIS A 14 -7.74 -3.99 12.58
C HIS A 14 -7.06 -5.27 13.09
N CYS A 15 -7.82 -6.37 13.07
CA CYS A 15 -7.47 -7.65 13.70
C CYS A 15 -7.19 -8.77 12.68
N GLN A 16 -6.89 -8.45 11.42
CA GLN A 16 -6.75 -9.45 10.36
C GLN A 16 -5.56 -10.40 10.56
N TYR A 17 -4.52 -9.94 11.25
CA TYR A 17 -3.38 -10.78 11.62
C TYR A 17 -3.45 -11.16 13.10
N PRO A 18 -3.15 -12.45 13.46
CA PRO A 18 -3.21 -12.91 14.84
C PRO A 18 -2.46 -12.02 15.84
N HIS A 19 -1.23 -11.61 15.51
CA HIS A 19 -0.42 -10.77 16.40
C HIS A 19 -1.02 -9.37 16.64
N LEU A 20 -1.80 -8.83 15.69
CA LEU A 20 -2.50 -7.55 15.87
C LEU A 20 -3.73 -7.73 16.74
N ARG A 21 -4.52 -8.78 16.48
CA ARG A 21 -5.69 -9.14 17.27
C ARG A 21 -5.29 -9.39 18.74
N ASP A 22 -4.33 -10.26 18.96
CA ASP A 22 -3.93 -10.70 20.29
C ASP A 22 -3.36 -9.54 21.11
N GLY A 23 -2.56 -8.66 20.47
CA GLY A 23 -2.05 -7.45 21.13
C GLY A 23 -3.15 -6.43 21.46
N ILE A 24 -4.18 -6.27 20.63
CA ILE A 24 -5.32 -5.39 20.91
C ILE A 24 -6.13 -5.96 22.08
N LEU A 25 -6.40 -7.28 22.09
CA LEU A 25 -7.11 -7.94 23.18
C LEU A 25 -6.36 -7.83 24.52
N GLU A 26 -5.03 -7.90 24.49
CA GLU A 26 -4.18 -7.68 25.68
C GLU A 26 -4.37 -6.26 26.26
N ILE A 27 -4.40 -5.22 25.39
CA ILE A 27 -4.64 -3.85 25.84
C ILE A 27 -6.05 -3.68 26.40
N LEU A 28 -7.05 -4.28 25.74
CA LEU A 28 -8.44 -4.22 26.17
C LEU A 28 -8.72 -5.05 27.43
N GLY A 29 -7.86 -6.04 27.75
CA GLY A 29 -8.07 -6.95 28.86
C GLY A 29 -9.33 -7.80 28.72
N CYS A 30 -9.64 -8.28 27.49
CA CYS A 30 -10.89 -8.98 27.23
C CYS A 30 -10.68 -10.22 26.34
N GLU A 31 -11.67 -11.11 26.34
CA GLU A 31 -11.72 -12.29 25.49
C GLU A 31 -12.00 -11.92 24.03
N ASN A 32 -11.62 -12.83 23.10
CA ASN A 32 -11.84 -12.69 21.66
C ASN A 32 -13.30 -12.98 21.28
N GLU A 33 -14.23 -12.29 21.92
CA GLU A 33 -15.66 -12.35 21.69
C GLU A 33 -16.19 -10.95 21.39
N GLU A 34 -17.01 -10.77 20.35
CA GLU A 34 -17.48 -9.46 19.92
C GLU A 34 -18.14 -8.66 21.05
N SER A 35 -18.95 -9.33 21.88
CA SER A 35 -19.61 -8.72 23.03
C SER A 35 -18.62 -8.23 24.10
N SER A 36 -17.56 -9.00 24.36
CA SER A 36 -16.50 -8.66 25.31
C SER A 36 -15.67 -7.49 24.80
N VAL A 37 -15.29 -7.51 23.52
CA VAL A 37 -14.57 -6.41 22.85
C VAL A 37 -15.41 -5.13 22.87
N LYS A 38 -16.70 -5.22 22.51
CA LYS A 38 -17.62 -4.06 22.54
C LYS A 38 -17.71 -3.45 23.94
N LYS A 39 -17.85 -4.26 24.98
CA LYS A 39 -17.89 -3.79 26.36
C LYS A 39 -16.56 -3.16 26.80
N ALA A 40 -15.45 -3.76 26.44
CA ALA A 40 -14.12 -3.24 26.78
C ALA A 40 -13.84 -1.90 26.07
N VAL A 41 -14.11 -1.79 24.77
CA VAL A 41 -13.93 -0.53 24.00
C VAL A 41 -14.82 0.57 24.56
N ALA A 42 -16.06 0.28 24.97
CA ALA A 42 -16.98 1.25 25.56
C ALA A 42 -16.52 1.81 26.94
N SER A 43 -15.46 1.26 27.53
CA SER A 43 -14.84 1.82 28.73
C SER A 43 -13.65 2.74 28.46
N TRP A 44 -13.18 2.81 27.20
CA TRP A 44 -12.03 3.60 26.79
C TRP A 44 -12.46 4.91 26.14
N ASN A 45 -11.65 5.97 26.30
CA ASN A 45 -11.66 7.09 25.35
C ASN A 45 -10.99 6.66 24.05
N GLY A 46 -11.59 6.91 22.90
CA GLY A 46 -11.12 6.41 21.62
C GLY A 46 -9.72 6.90 21.24
N ALA A 47 -9.39 8.17 21.54
CA ALA A 47 -8.06 8.71 21.26
C ALA A 47 -6.98 8.09 22.17
N GLU A 48 -7.30 7.84 23.44
CA GLU A 48 -6.40 7.15 24.37
C GLU A 48 -6.17 5.71 23.93
N LEU A 49 -7.21 4.99 23.50
CA LEU A 49 -7.08 3.63 22.99
C LEU A 49 -6.28 3.58 21.69
N GLU A 50 -6.56 4.52 20.75
CA GLU A 50 -5.78 4.65 19.52
C GLU A 50 -4.29 4.84 19.85
N PHE A 51 -3.96 5.77 20.73
CA PHE A 51 -2.59 6.06 21.14
C PHE A 51 -1.92 4.83 21.80
N ALA A 52 -2.58 4.23 22.81
CA ALA A 52 -2.03 3.06 23.52
C ALA A 52 -1.75 1.88 22.58
N CYS A 53 -2.63 1.62 21.60
CA CYS A 53 -2.42 0.60 20.59
C CYS A 53 -1.27 0.95 19.65
N ARG A 54 -1.18 2.19 19.20
CA ARG A 54 -0.14 2.66 18.29
C ARG A 54 1.25 2.59 18.89
N GLU A 55 1.42 2.94 20.17
CA GLU A 55 2.68 2.84 20.89
C GLU A 55 3.21 1.38 20.92
N LYS A 56 2.33 0.40 20.97
CA LYS A 56 2.68 -1.02 20.86
C LYS A 56 2.79 -1.51 19.38
N GLY A 57 2.67 -0.62 18.41
CA GLY A 57 2.74 -0.96 16.98
C GLY A 57 1.52 -1.73 16.47
N LEU A 58 0.40 -1.64 17.17
CA LEU A 58 -0.89 -2.22 16.77
C LEU A 58 -1.65 -1.28 15.84
N CYS A 59 -2.69 -1.78 15.20
CA CYS A 59 -3.38 -1.13 14.11
C CYS A 59 -4.82 -0.79 14.50
N VAL A 60 -5.02 0.45 14.96
CA VAL A 60 -6.30 0.99 15.40
C VAL A 60 -6.45 2.40 14.84
N ALA A 61 -7.66 2.84 14.53
CA ALA A 61 -7.94 4.21 14.10
C ALA A 61 -9.29 4.69 14.65
N LEU A 62 -9.29 5.87 15.25
CA LEU A 62 -10.51 6.61 15.53
C LEU A 62 -11.15 7.04 14.20
N VAL A 63 -12.46 6.87 14.07
CA VAL A 63 -13.20 7.36 12.90
C VAL A 63 -13.42 8.85 13.08
N ARG A 64 -12.75 9.62 12.22
CA ARG A 64 -12.81 11.08 12.23
C ARG A 64 -13.70 11.59 11.11
N SER A 65 -14.31 12.75 11.31
CA SER A 65 -14.88 13.53 10.22
C SER A 65 -13.78 14.14 9.34
N ALA A 66 -14.13 14.60 8.15
CA ALA A 66 -13.19 15.31 7.28
C ALA A 66 -12.65 16.60 7.95
N GLN A 67 -13.47 17.29 8.73
CA GLN A 67 -13.06 18.48 9.47
C GLN A 67 -12.06 18.14 10.58
N GLU A 68 -12.35 17.15 11.42
CA GLU A 68 -11.43 16.70 12.48
C GLU A 68 -10.10 16.23 11.90
N TRP A 69 -10.12 15.56 10.74
CA TRP A 69 -8.90 15.19 10.06
C TRP A 69 -8.12 16.42 9.55
N ALA A 70 -8.79 17.37 8.90
CA ALA A 70 -8.14 18.59 8.40
C ALA A 70 -7.47 19.41 9.52
N GLU A 71 -8.05 19.40 10.72
CA GLU A 71 -7.51 20.06 11.91
C GLU A 71 -6.40 19.27 12.59
N HIS A 72 -6.27 17.98 12.28
CA HIS A 72 -5.31 17.11 12.92
C HIS A 72 -3.86 17.46 12.55
N ALA A 73 -2.95 17.41 13.52
CA ALA A 73 -1.54 17.78 13.33
C ALA A 73 -0.85 16.99 12.20
N HIS A 74 -1.20 15.73 12.03
CA HIS A 74 -0.64 14.91 10.96
C HIS A 74 -1.14 15.33 9.58
N ALA A 75 -2.43 15.59 9.42
CA ALA A 75 -3.02 16.10 8.18
C ALA A 75 -2.36 17.41 7.75
N LYS A 76 -2.18 18.35 8.69
CA LYS A 76 -1.47 19.61 8.44
C LYS A 76 -0.03 19.38 8.00
N ALA A 77 0.69 18.45 8.62
CA ALA A 77 2.07 18.15 8.28
C ALA A 77 2.22 17.59 6.85
N ILE A 78 1.27 16.77 6.38
CA ILE A 78 1.31 16.18 5.03
C ILE A 78 0.56 17.00 3.98
N SER A 79 -0.13 18.08 4.36
CA SER A 79 -1.03 18.83 3.47
C SER A 79 -0.37 19.39 2.21
N THR A 80 0.91 19.74 2.29
CA THR A 80 1.71 20.32 1.20
C THR A 80 2.45 19.29 0.37
N LEU A 81 2.45 18.02 0.78
CA LEU A 81 3.11 16.96 0.00
C LEU A 81 2.31 16.66 -1.26
N PRO A 82 2.97 16.43 -2.40
CA PRO A 82 2.30 15.95 -3.60
C PRO A 82 1.82 14.50 -3.42
N VAL A 83 0.88 14.07 -4.26
CA VAL A 83 0.40 12.68 -4.26
C VAL A 83 1.51 11.69 -4.62
N ILE A 84 2.45 12.11 -5.46
CA ILE A 84 3.69 11.38 -5.80
C ILE A 84 4.85 12.34 -5.64
N GLU A 85 5.81 12.00 -4.79
CA GLU A 85 7.11 12.70 -4.74
C GLU A 85 8.13 11.91 -5.54
N ILE A 86 8.92 12.59 -6.37
CA ILE A 86 10.05 12.00 -7.09
C ILE A 86 11.30 12.81 -6.78
N ILE A 87 12.23 12.21 -6.04
CA ILE A 87 13.39 12.87 -5.45
C ILE A 87 14.66 12.21 -5.96
N LYS A 88 15.65 12.99 -6.38
CA LYS A 88 16.96 12.47 -6.73
C LYS A 88 17.70 12.02 -5.47
N LEU A 89 18.15 10.75 -5.42
CA LEU A 89 18.88 10.17 -4.31
C LEU A 89 20.41 10.31 -4.44
N GLY A 90 20.89 10.34 -5.68
CA GLY A 90 22.32 10.41 -5.93
C GLY A 90 22.62 10.48 -7.42
N ASP A 91 23.87 10.80 -7.75
CA ASP A 91 24.29 10.91 -9.13
C ASP A 91 24.69 9.56 -9.74
N ALA A 92 24.35 9.37 -10.99
CA ALA A 92 24.79 8.29 -11.87
C ALA A 92 24.70 8.79 -13.33
N PRO A 93 25.48 8.23 -14.26
CA PRO A 93 25.32 8.53 -15.66
C PRO A 93 23.89 8.22 -16.17
N PRO A 94 23.38 8.93 -17.18
CA PRO A 94 22.17 8.53 -17.89
C PRO A 94 22.27 7.07 -18.37
N GLU A 95 21.22 6.30 -18.15
CA GLU A 95 21.17 4.89 -18.49
C GLU A 95 19.92 4.61 -19.32
N PRO A 96 20.05 4.14 -20.59
CA PRO A 96 18.92 3.82 -21.42
C PRO A 96 18.10 2.66 -20.84
N LEU A 97 16.81 2.60 -21.16
CA LEU A 97 16.00 1.43 -20.82
C LEU A 97 16.49 0.20 -21.62
N PRO A 98 16.54 -0.98 -20.98
CA PRO A 98 16.97 -2.21 -21.64
C PRO A 98 15.84 -2.81 -22.50
N SER A 99 15.16 -1.97 -23.29
CA SER A 99 13.98 -2.36 -24.07
C SER A 99 14.37 -3.10 -25.35
N ASP A 100 13.63 -4.19 -25.64
CA ASP A 100 13.65 -4.89 -26.92
C ASP A 100 12.54 -4.40 -27.88
N GLY A 101 11.78 -3.40 -27.48
CA GLY A 101 10.69 -2.82 -28.23
C GLY A 101 9.38 -3.60 -28.26
N GLN A 102 9.29 -4.74 -27.53
CA GLN A 102 8.07 -5.54 -27.52
C GLN A 102 7.02 -4.97 -26.56
N GLN A 103 7.44 -4.56 -25.36
CA GLN A 103 6.57 -3.90 -24.38
C GLN A 103 7.30 -2.71 -23.75
N PRO A 104 6.56 -1.73 -23.17
CA PRO A 104 7.16 -0.50 -22.64
C PRO A 104 8.28 -0.71 -21.62
N LEU A 105 8.17 -1.76 -20.78
CA LEU A 105 9.14 -2.07 -19.74
C LEU A 105 9.85 -3.42 -19.97
N SER A 106 9.91 -3.91 -21.21
CA SER A 106 10.66 -5.13 -21.54
C SER A 106 12.09 -5.05 -20.99
N ASN A 107 12.51 -6.14 -20.33
CA ASN A 107 13.84 -6.30 -19.70
C ASN A 107 14.13 -5.39 -18.49
N VAL A 108 13.20 -4.54 -18.05
CA VAL A 108 13.31 -3.81 -16.78
C VAL A 108 13.14 -4.78 -15.62
N ASN A 109 14.11 -4.83 -14.71
CA ASN A 109 14.11 -5.73 -13.56
C ASN A 109 13.59 -5.05 -12.31
N VAL A 110 12.56 -5.61 -11.70
CA VAL A 110 11.89 -5.07 -10.51
C VAL A 110 12.00 -6.04 -9.33
N LEU A 111 12.45 -5.55 -8.18
CA LEU A 111 12.37 -6.26 -6.91
C LEU A 111 11.18 -5.72 -6.12
N ASP A 112 10.21 -6.58 -5.87
CA ASP A 112 8.99 -6.26 -5.13
C ASP A 112 9.05 -6.89 -3.72
N LEU A 113 9.39 -6.09 -2.71
CA LEU A 113 9.46 -6.48 -1.31
C LEU A 113 8.21 -6.04 -0.54
N THR A 114 7.06 -6.06 -1.18
CA THR A 114 5.81 -5.57 -0.60
C THR A 114 4.85 -6.68 -0.22
N LYS A 115 3.78 -6.32 0.48
CA LYS A 115 2.72 -7.22 0.94
C LYS A 115 1.37 -6.53 0.90
N VAL A 116 0.32 -7.31 1.03
CA VAL A 116 -1.09 -6.92 1.06
C VAL A 116 -1.55 -6.49 -0.34
N ILE A 117 -1.79 -5.21 -0.62
CA ILE A 117 -2.40 -4.76 -1.88
C ILE A 117 -1.58 -3.67 -2.57
N ALA A 118 -1.39 -2.52 -1.96
CA ALA A 118 -0.85 -1.33 -2.65
C ALA A 118 0.51 -1.56 -3.34
N GLY A 119 1.50 -2.04 -2.61
CA GLY A 119 2.80 -2.36 -3.20
C GLY A 119 2.74 -3.50 -4.22
N PRO A 120 2.07 -4.63 -3.92
CA PRO A 120 1.88 -5.69 -4.90
C PRO A 120 1.14 -5.25 -6.16
N VAL A 121 0.18 -4.32 -6.09
CA VAL A 121 -0.48 -3.71 -7.28
C VAL A 121 0.54 -2.92 -8.10
N CYS A 122 1.44 -2.16 -7.46
CA CYS A 122 2.55 -1.50 -8.17
C CYS A 122 3.36 -2.52 -8.97
N GLY A 123 3.83 -3.60 -8.33
CA GLY A 123 4.60 -4.64 -9.01
C GLY A 123 3.81 -5.34 -10.11
N ARG A 124 2.51 -5.64 -9.92
CA ARG A 124 1.65 -6.23 -10.94
C ARG A 124 1.48 -5.31 -12.15
N THR A 125 1.27 -4.02 -11.90
CA THR A 125 1.16 -3.01 -12.96
C THR A 125 2.46 -2.91 -13.77
N LEU A 126 3.62 -2.87 -13.12
CA LEU A 126 4.89 -2.89 -13.84
C LEU A 126 5.08 -4.17 -14.66
N ALA A 127 4.62 -5.32 -14.15
CA ALA A 127 4.65 -6.59 -14.87
C ALA A 127 3.74 -6.58 -16.11
N SER A 128 2.53 -5.98 -16.02
CA SER A 128 1.62 -5.85 -17.17
C SER A 128 2.19 -4.96 -18.28
N TYR A 129 3.14 -4.07 -17.96
CA TYR A 129 3.91 -3.28 -18.94
C TYR A 129 5.18 -4.00 -19.44
N GLY A 130 5.40 -5.27 -19.07
CA GLY A 130 6.50 -6.10 -19.56
C GLY A 130 7.72 -6.20 -18.65
N ALA A 131 7.70 -5.61 -17.47
CA ALA A 131 8.82 -5.71 -16.53
C ALA A 131 9.02 -7.14 -15.97
N ASN A 132 10.27 -7.52 -15.73
CA ASN A 132 10.64 -8.75 -15.03
C ASN A 132 10.51 -8.53 -13.52
N VAL A 133 9.37 -8.85 -12.94
CA VAL A 133 9.11 -8.61 -11.52
C VAL A 133 9.40 -9.85 -10.68
N MET A 134 10.30 -9.70 -9.69
CA MET A 134 10.60 -10.70 -8.68
C MET A 134 9.99 -10.27 -7.33
N ARG A 135 8.94 -10.97 -6.91
CA ARG A 135 8.41 -10.83 -5.55
C ARG A 135 9.35 -11.51 -4.55
N VAL A 136 9.81 -10.76 -3.56
CA VAL A 136 10.67 -11.27 -2.48
C VAL A 136 9.86 -11.30 -1.18
N GLY A 137 9.42 -12.47 -0.76
CA GLY A 137 8.76 -12.71 0.52
C GLY A 137 9.72 -13.24 1.57
N ALA A 138 9.21 -13.47 2.79
CA ALA A 138 9.94 -14.21 3.82
C ALA A 138 9.00 -15.20 4.51
N LYS A 139 9.44 -16.44 4.72
CA LYS A 139 8.60 -17.53 5.24
C LYS A 139 7.99 -17.25 6.62
N HIS A 140 8.67 -16.46 7.44
CA HIS A 140 8.20 -16.08 8.78
C HIS A 140 7.17 -14.94 8.78
N LEU A 141 6.96 -14.29 7.64
CA LEU A 141 6.01 -13.19 7.54
C LEU A 141 4.64 -13.73 7.11
N PRO A 142 3.57 -13.33 7.80
CA PRO A 142 2.22 -13.73 7.42
C PRO A 142 1.85 -13.13 6.05
N PHE A 143 1.05 -13.86 5.30
CA PHE A 143 0.49 -13.42 4.02
C PHE A 143 -0.98 -13.86 3.90
N ILE A 144 -1.71 -13.25 2.99
CA ILE A 144 -3.09 -13.58 2.66
C ILE A 144 -3.08 -14.19 1.28
N GLU A 145 -3.28 -15.50 1.21
CA GLU A 145 -3.12 -16.29 -0.01
C GLU A 145 -3.92 -15.75 -1.21
N PRO A 146 -5.23 -15.43 -1.11
CA PRO A 146 -5.96 -14.88 -2.24
C PRO A 146 -5.36 -13.58 -2.79
N LEU A 147 -4.84 -12.71 -1.92
CA LEU A 147 -4.18 -11.47 -2.36
C LEU A 147 -2.85 -11.75 -3.07
N VAL A 148 -2.10 -12.75 -2.59
CA VAL A 148 -0.83 -13.14 -3.22
C VAL A 148 -1.08 -13.75 -4.59
N ILE A 149 -2.14 -14.53 -4.77
CA ILE A 149 -2.54 -15.10 -6.06
C ILE A 149 -2.93 -13.99 -7.03
N ASP A 150 -3.85 -13.09 -6.64
CA ASP A 150 -4.32 -12.00 -7.50
C ASP A 150 -3.18 -11.04 -7.89
N THR A 151 -2.44 -10.54 -6.90
CA THR A 151 -1.38 -9.56 -7.16
C THR A 151 -0.07 -10.20 -7.65
N GLY A 152 0.02 -11.53 -7.67
CA GLY A 152 1.15 -12.31 -8.16
C GLY A 152 1.19 -12.52 -9.66
N LEU A 153 0.11 -12.18 -10.37
CA LEU A 153 0.04 -12.29 -11.83
C LEU A 153 1.21 -11.56 -12.50
N GLY A 154 1.87 -12.22 -13.45
CA GLY A 154 3.02 -11.70 -14.17
C GLY A 154 4.34 -11.68 -13.37
N LYS A 155 4.37 -12.15 -12.12
CA LYS A 155 5.55 -12.11 -11.26
C LYS A 155 6.19 -13.48 -11.05
N LYS A 156 7.52 -13.48 -10.92
CA LYS A 156 8.27 -14.57 -10.27
C LYS A 156 8.29 -14.35 -8.76
N SER A 157 8.45 -15.41 -7.96
CA SER A 157 8.43 -15.32 -6.51
C SER A 157 9.58 -16.09 -5.87
N THR A 158 10.17 -15.51 -4.82
CA THR A 158 11.17 -16.16 -3.98
C THR A 158 10.96 -15.78 -2.50
N PHE A 159 11.63 -16.54 -1.61
CA PHE A 159 11.63 -16.27 -0.17
C PHE A 159 13.07 -16.05 0.29
N LEU A 160 13.32 -14.87 0.86
CA LEU A 160 14.60 -14.53 1.48
C LEU A 160 14.32 -13.89 2.85
N ASP A 161 15.03 -14.35 3.87
CA ASP A 161 14.98 -13.72 5.20
C ASP A 161 16.18 -12.77 5.33
N ILE A 162 15.93 -11.48 5.20
CA ILE A 162 16.99 -10.45 5.27
C ILE A 162 17.73 -10.39 6.62
N ARG A 163 17.23 -11.11 7.66
CA ARG A 163 17.90 -11.27 8.96
C ARG A 163 18.98 -12.36 8.91
N ASP A 164 18.87 -13.29 7.96
CA ASP A 164 19.90 -14.29 7.66
C ASP A 164 20.97 -13.67 6.75
N PRO A 165 22.26 -13.73 7.13
CA PRO A 165 23.32 -13.15 6.32
C PRO A 165 23.41 -13.68 4.89
N THR A 166 23.18 -14.99 4.69
CA THR A 166 23.24 -15.63 3.37
C THR A 166 22.13 -15.12 2.47
N ASP A 167 20.90 -15.02 2.98
CA ASP A 167 19.75 -14.52 2.22
C ASP A 167 19.86 -13.00 2.00
N SER A 168 20.40 -12.27 2.97
CA SER A 168 20.71 -10.85 2.81
C SER A 168 21.71 -10.62 1.68
N ASP A 169 22.77 -11.44 1.58
CA ASP A 169 23.76 -11.34 0.50
C ASP A 169 23.17 -11.70 -0.86
N LYS A 170 22.28 -12.70 -0.94
CA LYS A 170 21.51 -12.98 -2.17
C LYS A 170 20.67 -11.79 -2.60
N LEU A 171 19.97 -11.14 -1.66
CA LEU A 171 19.19 -9.95 -1.98
C LEU A 171 20.06 -8.79 -2.46
N LYS A 172 21.25 -8.57 -1.85
CA LYS A 172 22.21 -7.57 -2.33
C LYS A 172 22.68 -7.85 -3.77
N LEU A 173 22.85 -9.13 -4.15
CA LEU A 173 23.17 -9.50 -5.53
C LEU A 173 22.01 -9.18 -6.49
N LEU A 174 20.77 -9.47 -6.08
CA LEU A 174 19.59 -9.11 -6.86
C LEU A 174 19.46 -7.59 -7.04
N VAL A 175 19.72 -6.80 -5.99
CA VAL A 175 19.71 -5.33 -6.05
C VAL A 175 20.66 -4.78 -7.11
N ARG A 176 21.86 -5.35 -7.27
CA ARG A 176 22.84 -4.90 -8.28
C ARG A 176 22.35 -4.99 -9.72
N ASN A 177 21.38 -5.86 -9.97
CA ASN A 177 20.80 -6.10 -11.30
C ASN A 177 19.36 -5.55 -11.42
N ALA A 178 18.88 -4.84 -10.43
CA ALA A 178 17.54 -4.26 -10.43
C ALA A 178 17.53 -2.84 -10.99
N ASP A 179 16.47 -2.50 -11.70
CA ASP A 179 16.17 -1.15 -12.15
C ASP A 179 15.25 -0.45 -11.17
N ILE A 180 14.33 -1.21 -10.56
CA ILE A 180 13.36 -0.71 -9.58
C ILE A 180 13.38 -1.59 -8.34
N PHE A 181 13.37 -0.96 -7.17
CA PHE A 181 13.24 -1.60 -5.87
C PHE A 181 12.00 -1.05 -5.17
N VAL A 182 10.97 -1.89 -4.95
CA VAL A 182 9.70 -1.48 -4.34
C VAL A 182 9.60 -2.05 -2.94
N GLN A 183 9.34 -1.19 -1.96
CA GLN A 183 9.11 -1.60 -0.58
C GLN A 183 7.95 -0.84 0.08
N GLY A 184 7.29 -1.48 1.04
CA GLY A 184 6.19 -0.95 1.84
C GLY A 184 6.29 -1.34 3.32
N TYR A 185 7.50 -1.60 3.81
CA TYR A 185 7.74 -1.86 5.22
C TYR A 185 7.73 -0.57 6.03
N ARG A 186 7.57 -0.69 7.34
CA ARG A 186 7.66 0.45 8.25
C ARG A 186 8.98 1.19 8.07
N PRO A 187 8.99 2.52 8.25
CA PRO A 187 10.22 3.31 8.19
C PRO A 187 11.34 2.67 9.01
N GLY A 188 12.53 2.57 8.44
CA GLY A 188 13.69 1.96 9.05
C GLY A 188 13.71 0.42 9.14
N ALA A 189 12.59 -0.27 8.89
CA ALA A 189 12.50 -1.73 9.09
C ALA A 189 13.47 -2.53 8.21
N ILE A 190 13.66 -2.14 6.96
CA ILE A 190 14.64 -2.78 6.07
C ILE A 190 15.95 -2.00 5.96
N ALA A 191 15.95 -0.70 6.26
CA ALA A 191 17.14 0.13 6.28
C ALA A 191 18.19 -0.36 7.30
N LYS A 192 17.76 -0.78 8.49
CA LYS A 192 18.64 -1.40 9.49
C LYS A 192 19.35 -2.69 9.02
N HIS A 193 18.89 -3.28 7.93
CA HIS A 193 19.51 -4.44 7.28
C HIS A 193 20.31 -4.07 6.01
N GLY A 194 20.51 -2.76 5.76
CA GLY A 194 21.28 -2.24 4.63
C GLY A 194 20.51 -2.19 3.30
N PHE A 195 19.16 -2.05 3.39
CA PHE A 195 18.27 -1.89 2.24
C PHE A 195 17.47 -0.58 2.30
N GLY A 196 18.01 0.45 2.95
CA GLY A 196 17.48 1.80 2.87
C GLY A 196 17.76 2.43 1.49
N PRO A 197 17.14 3.58 1.20
CA PRO A 197 17.25 4.20 -0.12
C PRO A 197 18.70 4.55 -0.50
N GLU A 198 19.46 5.10 0.42
CA GLU A 198 20.85 5.48 0.21
C GLU A 198 21.76 4.25 0.00
N GLU A 199 21.58 3.21 0.83
CA GLU A 199 22.36 1.97 0.73
C GLU A 199 22.04 1.20 -0.55
N VAL A 200 20.78 1.21 -1.00
CA VAL A 200 20.35 0.56 -2.24
C VAL A 200 20.89 1.35 -3.44
N ALA A 201 20.80 2.68 -3.42
CA ALA A 201 21.37 3.54 -4.45
C ALA A 201 22.90 3.42 -4.56
N ALA A 202 23.61 3.29 -3.43
CA ALA A 202 25.04 3.05 -3.43
C ALA A 202 25.42 1.68 -4.02
N LYS A 203 24.58 0.65 -3.86
CA LYS A 203 24.81 -0.69 -4.45
C LYS A 203 24.47 -0.75 -5.93
N ARG A 204 23.49 0.02 -6.37
CA ARG A 204 23.02 0.11 -7.76
C ARG A 204 22.82 1.60 -8.11
N PRO A 205 23.87 2.34 -8.48
CA PRO A 205 23.69 3.67 -9.04
C PRO A 205 22.77 3.64 -10.26
N GLY A 206 21.81 4.56 -10.31
CA GLY A 206 20.76 4.56 -11.33
C GLY A 206 19.47 3.81 -10.94
N ILE A 207 19.38 3.25 -9.74
CA ILE A 207 18.16 2.54 -9.31
C ILE A 207 17.01 3.51 -9.00
N VAL A 208 15.79 3.06 -9.25
CA VAL A 208 14.55 3.70 -8.78
C VAL A 208 14.07 3.01 -7.51
N TYR A 209 14.03 3.73 -6.40
CA TYR A 209 13.58 3.22 -5.11
C TYR A 209 12.16 3.70 -4.83
N VAL A 210 11.19 2.79 -4.84
CA VAL A 210 9.78 3.09 -4.55
C VAL A 210 9.50 2.82 -3.09
N ASN A 211 9.08 3.85 -2.35
CA ASN A 211 8.75 3.80 -0.94
C ASN A 211 7.27 4.11 -0.72
N LEU A 212 6.52 3.11 -0.24
CA LEU A 212 5.10 3.20 0.04
C LEU A 212 4.85 3.18 1.55
N SER A 213 4.00 4.07 2.04
CA SER A 213 3.61 4.14 3.45
C SER A 213 2.11 4.39 3.62
N ALA A 214 1.58 4.16 4.81
CA ALA A 214 0.18 4.46 5.09
C ALA A 214 -0.06 5.98 5.27
N TYR A 215 0.81 6.64 6.04
CA TYR A 215 0.57 8.02 6.48
C TYR A 215 1.57 9.05 5.94
N GLY A 216 2.53 8.65 5.10
CA GLY A 216 3.58 9.55 4.62
C GLY A 216 4.84 9.51 5.48
N HIS A 217 5.81 10.38 5.17
CA HIS A 217 7.15 10.36 5.76
C HIS A 217 7.42 11.52 6.73
N VAL A 218 6.46 12.42 6.91
CA VAL A 218 6.53 13.56 7.83
C VAL A 218 5.34 13.57 8.78
N GLY A 219 5.44 14.36 9.84
CA GLY A 219 4.37 14.50 10.83
C GLY A 219 4.36 13.38 11.89
N PRO A 220 3.49 13.52 12.91
CA PRO A 220 3.53 12.66 14.10
C PRO A 220 3.23 11.18 13.81
N TRP A 221 2.55 10.84 12.72
CA TRP A 221 2.21 9.46 12.36
C TRP A 221 3.14 8.85 11.30
N SER A 222 4.21 9.51 10.93
CA SER A 222 5.13 9.05 9.87
C SER A 222 5.73 7.66 10.13
N SER A 223 5.85 7.24 11.39
CA SER A 223 6.33 5.91 11.78
C SER A 223 5.22 4.88 12.00
N TRP A 224 3.95 5.27 11.94
CA TRP A 224 2.83 4.40 12.25
C TRP A 224 2.54 3.39 11.14
N ARG A 225 2.11 2.20 11.55
CA ARG A 225 1.53 1.22 10.65
C ARG A 225 0.12 1.64 10.26
N GLY A 226 -0.28 1.31 9.05
CA GLY A 226 -1.65 1.47 8.61
C GLY A 226 -2.00 0.47 7.53
N PHE A 227 -3.28 0.40 7.27
CA PHE A 227 -3.92 -0.31 6.18
C PHE A 227 -4.94 0.62 5.57
N ASP A 228 -5.36 0.35 4.35
CA ASP A 228 -6.35 1.15 3.63
C ASP A 228 -7.56 1.51 4.52
N SER A 229 -8.23 0.51 5.10
CA SER A 229 -9.41 0.73 5.93
C SER A 229 -9.17 1.64 7.14
N LEU A 230 -7.98 1.55 7.75
CA LEU A 230 -7.61 2.45 8.86
C LEU A 230 -7.37 3.88 8.39
N VAL A 231 -6.77 4.03 7.21
CA VAL A 231 -6.59 5.37 6.62
C VAL A 231 -7.94 5.96 6.23
N GLN A 232 -8.85 5.18 5.63
CA GLN A 232 -10.22 5.63 5.36
C GLN A 232 -10.92 6.10 6.63
N SER A 233 -10.79 5.35 7.75
CA SER A 233 -11.38 5.74 9.05
C SER A 233 -10.76 7.02 9.61
N ALA A 234 -9.43 7.12 9.57
CA ALA A 234 -8.71 8.25 10.14
C ALA A 234 -8.90 9.56 9.34
N THR A 235 -9.11 9.47 8.01
CA THR A 235 -9.10 10.63 7.10
C THR A 235 -10.48 11.16 6.71
N GLY A 236 -11.53 10.67 7.35
CA GLY A 236 -12.91 11.16 7.15
C GLY A 236 -13.74 10.35 6.15
N ILE A 237 -13.13 9.56 5.29
CA ILE A 237 -13.84 8.83 4.21
C ILE A 237 -14.96 7.94 4.75
N VAL A 238 -14.68 7.18 5.81
CA VAL A 238 -15.67 6.27 6.44
C VAL A 238 -16.80 7.05 7.11
N HIS A 239 -16.48 8.17 7.74
CA HIS A 239 -17.48 9.03 8.37
C HIS A 239 -18.41 9.66 7.32
N GLU A 240 -17.84 10.19 6.24
CA GLU A 240 -18.63 10.76 5.14
C GLU A 240 -19.52 9.69 4.49
N GLY A 241 -19.00 8.49 4.23
CA GLY A 241 -19.82 7.39 3.71
C GLY A 241 -21.00 7.04 4.63
N MET A 242 -20.81 7.10 5.94
CA MET A 242 -21.89 6.92 6.92
C MET A 242 -22.96 8.03 6.80
N ILE A 243 -22.54 9.28 6.69
CA ILE A 243 -23.46 10.43 6.58
C ILE A 243 -24.23 10.40 5.25
N ASP A 244 -23.53 10.22 4.14
CA ASP A 244 -24.10 10.22 2.79
C ASP A 244 -25.12 9.10 2.60
N ALA A 245 -24.89 7.94 3.23
CA ALA A 245 -25.83 6.80 3.19
C ALA A 245 -26.93 6.88 4.24
N GLY A 246 -26.93 7.86 5.15
CA GLY A 246 -27.84 7.91 6.30
C GLY A 246 -27.71 6.68 7.20
N ALA A 247 -26.51 6.09 7.29
CA ALA A 247 -26.28 4.88 8.05
C ALA A 247 -26.01 5.20 9.55
N ASP A 248 -26.35 4.24 10.41
CA ASP A 248 -26.14 4.33 11.87
C ASP A 248 -24.75 3.84 12.31
N ARG A 249 -23.92 3.42 11.34
CA ARG A 249 -22.57 2.86 11.56
C ARG A 249 -21.60 3.30 10.46
N PRO A 250 -20.29 3.26 10.75
CA PRO A 250 -19.24 3.58 9.78
C PRO A 250 -19.37 2.79 8.47
N LEU A 251 -19.28 3.48 7.35
CA LEU A 251 -19.41 2.88 6.03
C LEU A 251 -18.13 3.16 5.21
N PRO A 252 -17.20 2.19 5.11
CA PRO A 252 -16.03 2.32 4.26
C PRO A 252 -16.39 2.25 2.77
N LEU A 253 -15.46 2.65 1.92
CA LEU A 253 -15.55 2.39 0.49
C LEU A 253 -15.73 0.88 0.22
N PRO A 254 -16.39 0.50 -0.87
CA PRO A 254 -16.72 -0.91 -1.16
C PRO A 254 -15.49 -1.79 -1.46
N CYS A 255 -14.32 -1.19 -1.56
CA CYS A 255 -13.04 -1.87 -1.78
C CYS A 255 -11.91 -1.09 -1.11
N GLN A 256 -10.69 -1.65 -1.11
CA GLN A 256 -9.46 -0.98 -0.69
C GLN A 256 -8.98 -0.01 -1.78
N ALA A 257 -9.79 1.01 -2.04
CA ALA A 257 -9.58 1.96 -3.15
C ALA A 257 -8.28 2.76 -3.00
N LEU A 258 -7.89 3.10 -1.77
CA LEU A 258 -6.64 3.80 -1.51
C LEU A 258 -5.44 2.91 -1.82
N ASP A 259 -5.47 1.62 -1.46
CA ASP A 259 -4.42 0.65 -1.77
C ASP A 259 -4.23 0.52 -3.28
N HIS A 260 -5.31 0.26 -4.02
CA HIS A 260 -5.25 0.09 -5.47
C HIS A 260 -4.74 1.35 -6.17
N ALA A 261 -5.31 2.51 -5.85
CA ALA A 261 -4.89 3.77 -6.45
C ALA A 261 -3.44 4.12 -6.09
N THR A 262 -3.02 3.92 -4.82
CA THR A 262 -1.63 4.15 -4.42
C THR A 262 -0.67 3.22 -5.16
N GLY A 263 -1.06 1.98 -5.42
CA GLY A 263 -0.29 1.03 -6.22
C GLY A 263 -0.08 1.51 -7.65
N TYR A 264 -1.13 1.99 -8.31
CA TYR A 264 -1.04 2.58 -9.66
C TYR A 264 -0.20 3.86 -9.67
N LEU A 265 -0.39 4.75 -8.69
CA LEU A 265 0.40 5.98 -8.55
C LEU A 265 1.90 5.66 -8.31
N ALA A 266 2.20 4.62 -7.54
CA ALA A 266 3.57 4.14 -7.32
C ALA A 266 4.21 3.62 -8.62
N ALA A 267 3.48 2.83 -9.41
CA ALA A 267 3.95 2.34 -10.71
C ALA A 267 4.17 3.49 -11.69
N PHE A 268 3.23 4.43 -11.76
CA PHE A 268 3.37 5.64 -12.58
C PHE A 268 4.60 6.47 -12.17
N GLY A 269 4.77 6.71 -10.87
CA GLY A 269 5.95 7.40 -10.35
C GLY A 269 7.26 6.69 -10.69
N ALA A 270 7.29 5.36 -10.61
CA ALA A 270 8.44 4.56 -11.00
C ALA A 270 8.79 4.71 -12.48
N MET A 271 7.80 4.71 -13.37
CA MET A 271 8.01 4.92 -14.81
C MET A 271 8.54 6.34 -15.11
N ILE A 272 8.01 7.37 -14.44
CA ILE A 272 8.53 8.74 -14.55
C ILE A 272 9.98 8.83 -14.03
N ALA A 273 10.30 8.15 -12.93
CA ALA A 273 11.65 8.11 -12.40
C ALA A 273 12.62 7.38 -13.34
N LEU A 274 12.19 6.30 -14.00
CA LEU A 274 12.96 5.64 -15.07
C LEU A 274 13.22 6.59 -16.25
N LYS A 275 12.21 7.35 -16.68
CA LYS A 275 12.37 8.36 -17.72
C LYS A 275 13.43 9.39 -17.32
N ARG A 276 13.38 9.92 -16.10
CA ARG A 276 14.40 10.85 -15.58
C ARG A 276 15.78 10.21 -15.54
N ARG A 277 15.90 8.93 -15.15
CA ARG A 277 17.17 8.20 -15.22
C ARG A 277 17.76 8.20 -16.63
N VAL A 278 16.93 7.98 -17.66
CA VAL A 278 17.37 8.02 -19.05
C VAL A 278 17.84 9.42 -19.47
N GLU A 279 17.14 10.46 -19.07
CA GLU A 279 17.36 11.83 -19.53
C GLU A 279 18.42 12.56 -18.69
N GLU A 280 18.38 12.39 -17.38
CA GLU A 280 19.15 13.17 -16.39
C GLU A 280 20.20 12.34 -15.66
N GLY A 281 20.12 11.00 -15.79
CA GLY A 281 20.89 10.09 -14.93
C GLY A 281 20.42 10.12 -13.48
N GLY A 282 21.23 9.57 -12.58
CA GLY A 282 20.98 9.54 -11.15
C GLY A 282 20.09 8.40 -10.67
N SER A 283 20.15 8.15 -9.38
CA SER A 283 19.20 7.29 -8.65
C SER A 283 18.03 8.13 -8.16
N TRP A 284 16.84 7.57 -8.16
CA TRP A 284 15.61 8.29 -7.84
C TRP A 284 14.79 7.57 -6.79
N MET A 285 14.18 8.33 -5.88
CA MET A 285 13.18 7.83 -4.93
C MET A 285 11.80 8.31 -5.30
N VAL A 286 10.86 7.39 -5.34
CA VAL A 286 9.43 7.65 -5.46
C VAL A 286 8.77 7.41 -4.11
N ARG A 287 8.08 8.40 -3.56
CA ARG A 287 7.30 8.27 -2.33
C ARG A 287 5.82 8.43 -2.64
N VAL A 288 5.02 7.52 -2.10
CA VAL A 288 3.56 7.56 -2.13
C VAL A 288 3.00 7.16 -0.77
N SER A 289 1.81 7.60 -0.45
CA SER A 289 1.12 7.16 0.77
C SER A 289 -0.39 7.06 0.59
N LEU A 290 -1.01 6.16 1.36
CA LEU A 290 -2.46 6.00 1.36
C LEU A 290 -3.18 7.28 1.78
N ALA A 291 -2.62 8.01 2.77
CA ALA A 291 -3.20 9.27 3.23
C ALA A 291 -3.20 10.36 2.14
N GLN A 292 -2.13 10.46 1.34
CA GLN A 292 -2.07 11.40 0.22
C GLN A 292 -3.01 10.98 -0.93
N THR A 293 -3.15 9.69 -1.16
CA THR A 293 -4.14 9.16 -2.12
C THR A 293 -5.55 9.47 -1.65
N GLY A 294 -5.84 9.32 -0.35
CA GLY A 294 -7.14 9.70 0.24
C GLY A 294 -7.42 11.20 0.11
N LYS A 295 -6.41 12.05 0.35
CA LYS A 295 -6.52 13.48 0.11
C LYS A 295 -6.81 13.77 -1.37
N TRP A 296 -6.08 13.16 -2.28
CA TRP A 296 -6.30 13.32 -3.72
C TRP A 296 -7.72 12.90 -4.13
N PHE A 297 -8.26 11.80 -3.60
CA PHE A 297 -9.67 11.42 -3.83
C PHE A 297 -10.64 12.49 -3.38
N ASN A 298 -10.43 13.05 -2.20
CA ASN A 298 -11.28 14.12 -1.67
C ASN A 298 -11.18 15.40 -2.52
N ASP A 299 -9.98 15.73 -3.00
CA ASP A 299 -9.73 16.91 -3.84
C ASP A 299 -10.37 16.79 -5.25
N LEU A 300 -10.70 15.59 -5.73
CA LEU A 300 -11.46 15.37 -6.98
C LEU A 300 -12.93 15.83 -6.87
N GLY A 301 -13.41 16.07 -5.66
CA GLY A 301 -14.78 16.48 -5.39
C GLY A 301 -15.77 15.32 -5.31
N ARG A 302 -17.06 15.68 -5.30
CA ARG A 302 -18.18 14.74 -5.17
C ARG A 302 -19.00 14.72 -6.46
N VAL A 303 -19.56 13.56 -6.79
CA VAL A 303 -20.53 13.40 -7.87
C VAL A 303 -21.88 13.13 -7.23
N GLU A 304 -22.86 13.98 -7.52
CA GLU A 304 -24.22 13.84 -7.01
C GLU A 304 -25.00 12.76 -7.73
N GLY A 305 -26.01 12.17 -7.07
CA GLY A 305 -27.01 11.32 -7.68
C GLY A 305 -26.53 9.91 -8.05
N LEU A 306 -25.40 9.46 -7.54
CA LEU A 306 -24.92 8.11 -7.76
C LEU A 306 -25.52 7.11 -6.76
N GLU A 307 -26.71 6.62 -7.01
CA GLU A 307 -27.17 5.35 -6.43
C GLU A 307 -26.43 4.20 -7.11
N THR A 308 -25.24 3.88 -6.63
CA THR A 308 -24.48 2.75 -7.16
C THR A 308 -25.04 1.43 -6.64
N LYS A 309 -25.71 0.69 -7.52
CA LYS A 309 -26.04 -0.71 -7.26
C LYS A 309 -24.78 -1.56 -7.39
N LYS A 310 -24.64 -2.55 -6.53
CA LYS A 310 -23.58 -3.55 -6.69
C LYS A 310 -23.75 -4.23 -8.06
N PRO A 311 -22.73 -4.18 -8.94
CA PRO A 311 -22.85 -4.76 -10.26
C PRO A 311 -23.02 -6.29 -10.18
N THR A 312 -23.84 -6.82 -11.07
CA THR A 312 -24.02 -8.28 -11.21
C THR A 312 -22.84 -8.90 -11.94
N ARG A 313 -22.65 -10.22 -11.77
CA ARG A 313 -21.60 -10.94 -12.49
C ARG A 313 -21.75 -10.82 -14.02
N THR A 314 -22.97 -10.74 -14.53
CA THR A 314 -23.24 -10.57 -15.97
C THR A 314 -22.75 -9.19 -16.45
N GLU A 315 -22.99 -8.14 -15.69
CA GLU A 315 -22.57 -6.78 -16.04
C GLU A 315 -21.05 -6.63 -16.06
N ILE A 316 -20.33 -7.32 -15.16
CA ILE A 316 -18.85 -7.28 -15.10
C ILE A 316 -18.16 -8.34 -15.97
N ALA A 317 -18.92 -9.24 -16.65
CA ALA A 317 -18.34 -10.36 -17.38
C ALA A 317 -17.29 -9.91 -18.43
N GLY A 318 -17.53 -8.77 -19.09
CA GLY A 318 -16.58 -8.19 -20.07
C GLY A 318 -15.32 -7.59 -19.45
N LEU A 319 -15.27 -7.43 -18.11
CA LEU A 319 -14.10 -6.95 -17.37
C LEU A 319 -13.27 -8.11 -16.79
N LEU A 320 -13.73 -9.34 -16.93
CA LEU A 320 -13.06 -10.52 -16.40
C LEU A 320 -12.28 -11.23 -17.51
N GLN A 321 -11.16 -11.81 -17.13
CA GLN A 321 -10.39 -12.73 -17.98
C GLN A 321 -10.01 -13.97 -17.19
N LYS A 322 -9.76 -15.06 -17.92
CA LYS A 322 -9.28 -16.33 -17.37
C LYS A 322 -7.83 -16.54 -17.73
N HIS A 323 -7.07 -17.07 -16.79
CA HIS A 323 -5.67 -17.36 -16.93
C HIS A 323 -5.34 -18.72 -16.32
N ASP A 324 -4.60 -19.56 -17.06
CA ASP A 324 -4.07 -20.81 -16.55
C ASP A 324 -2.88 -20.54 -15.62
N SER A 325 -2.89 -21.16 -14.46
CA SER A 325 -1.84 -20.98 -13.46
C SER A 325 -1.52 -22.28 -12.72
N PRO A 326 -0.42 -22.35 -11.95
CA PRO A 326 -0.15 -23.49 -11.06
C PRO A 326 -1.25 -23.74 -10.00
N PHE A 327 -2.12 -22.74 -9.75
CA PHE A 327 -3.28 -22.87 -8.85
C PHE A 327 -4.55 -23.34 -9.59
N GLY A 328 -4.47 -23.69 -10.86
CA GLY A 328 -5.60 -23.95 -11.74
C GLY A 328 -6.03 -22.69 -12.52
N ILE A 329 -7.24 -22.71 -13.06
CA ILE A 329 -7.80 -21.56 -13.80
C ILE A 329 -8.15 -20.45 -12.81
N ILE A 330 -7.46 -19.32 -12.93
CA ILE A 330 -7.77 -18.09 -12.20
C ILE A 330 -8.66 -17.20 -13.07
N GLU A 331 -9.78 -16.75 -12.53
CA GLU A 331 -10.61 -15.71 -13.14
C GLU A 331 -10.39 -14.41 -12.35
N HIS A 332 -9.95 -13.37 -13.02
CA HIS A 332 -9.61 -12.09 -12.40
C HIS A 332 -10.04 -10.90 -13.27
N VAL A 333 -10.06 -9.71 -12.69
CA VAL A 333 -10.28 -8.47 -13.44
C VAL A 333 -9.08 -8.24 -14.37
N ARG A 334 -9.36 -8.01 -15.66
CA ARG A 334 -8.32 -7.65 -16.63
C ARG A 334 -7.64 -6.34 -16.24
N PRO A 335 -6.41 -6.08 -16.71
CA PRO A 335 -5.76 -4.78 -16.56
C PRO A 335 -6.67 -3.66 -17.07
N PRO A 336 -6.75 -2.50 -16.37
CA PRO A 336 -7.63 -1.39 -16.79
C PRO A 336 -7.11 -0.65 -18.02
N GLU A 337 -5.81 -0.73 -18.25
CA GLU A 337 -5.14 -0.10 -19.39
C GLU A 337 -5.34 -0.88 -20.69
N THR A 338 -5.39 -0.13 -21.79
CA THR A 338 -5.41 -0.67 -23.17
C THR A 338 -4.35 0.05 -23.99
N PHE A 339 -3.49 -0.71 -24.63
CA PHE A 339 -2.45 -0.19 -25.52
C PHE A 339 -2.85 -0.38 -26.98
N SER A 340 -2.42 0.54 -27.87
CA SER A 340 -2.66 0.46 -29.31
C SER A 340 -1.76 -0.58 -30.00
N GLU A 341 -0.52 -0.75 -29.48
CA GLU A 341 0.54 -1.53 -30.16
C GLU A 341 0.93 -2.79 -29.38
N THR A 342 0.72 -2.83 -28.06
CA THR A 342 1.10 -3.96 -27.24
C THR A 342 -0.07 -4.48 -26.43
N GLN A 343 -0.03 -5.77 -26.07
CA GLN A 343 -0.97 -6.35 -25.11
C GLN A 343 -0.38 -6.25 -23.70
N PRO A 344 -1.19 -5.90 -22.70
CA PRO A 344 -0.75 -5.89 -21.30
C PRO A 344 -0.48 -7.28 -20.74
#